data_2dc4446a9d0de7d86be3c1c56b49ca00
#
_entry.id   2dc4446a9d0de7d86be3c1c56b49ca00
#
_cell.length_a   1.000
_cell.length_b   1.000
_cell.length_c   1.000
_cell.angle_alpha   90.00
_cell.angle_beta   90.00
_cell.angle_gamma   90.00
#
_symmetry.space_group_name_H-M   'P 1'
#
loop_
_entity.id
_entity.type
_entity.pdbx_description
1 polymer ?
#
loop_
_entity_poly.entity_id
_entity_poly.type
_entity_poly.pdbx_seq_one_letter_code
_entity_poly.pdbx_strand_id
1 'polypeptide(L)'
;MEITVNIKNIDGTQMAAKISGEFQVGENFFPFTAIAFGRIGGQNIGAKLSTETENQLKDLGYDIDEVIAQLQRNLIQGDLNLPEGLKKESFIDD
;
A
#
# COMPACT_ATOMS: atom_id res chain seq x y z
N MET A 1 13.12 2.40 8.11
CA MET A 1 12.76 1.25 7.26
C MET A 1 12.36 1.75 5.89
N GLU A 2 12.88 1.11 4.87
CA GLU A 2 12.57 1.49 3.50
C GLU A 2 11.67 0.43 2.86
N ILE A 3 10.59 0.87 2.26
CA ILE A 3 9.64 -0.01 1.60
C ILE A 3 9.40 0.50 0.18
N THR A 4 9.43 -0.40 -0.78
CA THR A 4 9.05 -0.10 -2.16
C THR A 4 7.65 -0.64 -2.38
N VAL A 5 6.75 0.19 -2.86
CA VAL A 5 5.35 -0.18 -3.05
C VAL A 5 5.03 -0.26 -4.53
N ASN A 6 4.46 -1.37 -4.96
CA ASN A 6 4.04 -1.58 -6.35
C ASN A 6 2.54 -1.82 -6.37
N ILE A 7 1.81 -0.90 -6.96
CA ILE A 7 0.36 -1.01 -7.08
C ILE A 7 0.04 -1.91 -8.27
N LYS A 8 -0.87 -2.86 -8.07
CA LYS A 8 -1.30 -3.75 -9.14
C LYS A 8 -2.70 -3.45 -9.62
N ASN A 9 -3.57 -3.02 -8.72
CA ASN A 9 -4.95 -2.74 -9.09
C ASN A 9 -5.56 -1.73 -8.14
N ILE A 10 -6.41 -0.87 -8.70
CA ILE A 10 -7.22 0.06 -7.92
C ILE A 10 -8.64 -0.10 -8.39
N ASP A 11 -9.54 -0.39 -7.46
CA ASP A 11 -10.93 -0.66 -7.77
C ASP A 11 -11.82 0.14 -6.84
N GLY A 12 -12.84 0.78 -7.42
CA GLY A 12 -13.76 1.56 -6.62
C GLY A 12 -14.04 2.92 -7.23
N THR A 13 -14.44 3.84 -6.37
CA THR A 13 -14.82 5.18 -6.78
C THR A 13 -13.94 6.20 -6.07
N GLN A 14 -14.19 7.49 -6.35
CA GLN A 14 -13.52 8.56 -5.64
C GLN A 14 -13.89 8.60 -4.15
N MET A 15 -15.01 8.00 -3.79
CA MET A 15 -15.48 7.98 -2.41
C MET A 15 -14.80 6.88 -1.60
N ALA A 16 -14.54 5.74 -2.23
CA ALA A 16 -13.89 4.63 -1.58
C ALA A 16 -13.25 3.73 -2.63
N ALA A 17 -11.99 3.45 -2.47
CA ALA A 17 -11.26 2.64 -3.42
C ALA A 17 -10.47 1.56 -2.69
N LYS A 18 -10.47 0.36 -3.28
CA LYS A 18 -9.66 -0.74 -2.81
C LYS A 18 -8.40 -0.80 -3.65
N ILE A 19 -7.27 -0.79 -2.99
CA ILE A 19 -5.96 -0.82 -3.63
C ILE A 19 -5.35 -2.17 -3.32
N SER A 20 -4.81 -2.82 -4.34
CA SER A 20 -4.07 -4.07 -4.15
C SER A 20 -2.72 -3.96 -4.83
N GLY A 21 -1.75 -4.64 -4.26
CA GLY A 21 -0.42 -4.64 -4.82
C GLY A 21 0.51 -5.46 -3.96
N GLU A 22 1.79 -5.15 -4.08
CA GLU A 22 2.79 -5.78 -3.25
C GLU A 22 3.80 -4.74 -2.80
N PHE A 23 4.46 -5.04 -1.72
CA PHE A 23 5.54 -4.18 -1.24
C PHE A 23 6.79 -5.01 -1.04
N GLN A 24 7.92 -4.36 -1.17
CA GLN A 24 9.22 -5.00 -0.97
C GLN A 24 9.89 -4.39 0.25
N VAL A 25 10.34 -5.25 1.14
CA VAL A 25 11.15 -4.85 2.27
C VAL A 25 12.39 -5.74 2.26
N GLY A 26 13.56 -5.13 2.23
CA GLY A 26 14.79 -5.89 2.00
C GLY A 26 14.74 -6.56 0.64
N GLU A 27 14.89 -7.88 0.61
CA GLU A 27 14.84 -8.65 -0.63
C GLU A 27 13.53 -9.42 -0.76
N ASN A 28 12.57 -9.18 0.11
CA ASN A 28 11.34 -9.95 0.18
C ASN A 28 10.15 -9.15 -0.32
N PHE A 29 9.26 -9.82 -1.03
CA PHE A 29 8.02 -9.23 -1.55
C PHE A 29 6.83 -9.82 -0.83
N PHE A 30 5.87 -8.98 -0.50
CA PHE A 30 4.65 -9.39 0.19
C PHE A 30 3.44 -8.70 -0.40
N PRO A 31 2.30 -9.40 -0.48
CA PRO A 31 1.07 -8.77 -0.95
C PRO A 31 0.47 -7.87 0.13
N PHE A 32 -0.29 -6.89 -0.30
CA PHE A 32 -1.07 -6.07 0.61
C PHE A 32 -2.36 -5.61 -0.05
N THR A 33 -3.29 -5.20 0.79
CA THR A 33 -4.48 -4.48 0.34
C THR A 33 -4.62 -3.23 1.19
N ALA A 34 -5.28 -2.23 0.63
CA ALA A 34 -5.55 -0.99 1.35
C ALA A 34 -6.90 -0.44 0.92
N ILE A 35 -7.55 0.26 1.82
CA ILE A 35 -8.81 0.95 1.52
C ILE A 35 -8.56 2.44 1.70
N ALA A 36 -8.89 3.20 0.67
CA ALA A 36 -8.80 4.65 0.71
C ALA A 36 -10.22 5.22 0.72
N PHE A 37 -10.47 6.14 1.63
CA PHE A 37 -11.77 6.82 1.72
C PHE A 37 -11.58 8.29 1.38
N GLY A 38 -12.48 8.82 0.55
CA GLY A 38 -12.35 10.18 0.08
C GLY A 38 -11.29 10.27 -0.97
N ARG A 39 -10.54 11.36 -0.99
CA ARG A 39 -9.48 11.54 -1.97
C ARG A 39 -8.31 10.62 -1.69
N ILE A 40 -7.83 9.99 -2.74
CA ILE A 40 -6.60 9.22 -2.66
C ILE A 40 -5.45 10.22 -2.57
N GLY A 41 -4.51 9.91 -1.68
CA GLY A 41 -3.44 10.85 -1.37
C GLY A 41 -3.71 11.65 -0.13
N GLY A 42 -4.95 11.59 0.38
CA GLY A 42 -5.27 12.17 1.68
C GLY A 42 -4.85 11.22 2.79
N GLN A 43 -5.35 11.47 3.99
CA GLN A 43 -4.91 10.73 5.16
C GLN A 43 -5.81 9.57 5.53
N ASN A 44 -6.82 9.28 4.71
CA ASN A 44 -7.81 8.25 5.04
C ASN A 44 -7.51 6.95 4.28
N ILE A 45 -6.35 6.38 4.57
CA ILE A 45 -5.94 5.11 3.96
C ILE A 45 -5.61 4.14 5.07
N GLY A 46 -6.20 2.95 5.00
CA GLY A 46 -5.88 1.87 5.92
C GLY A 46 -5.32 0.68 5.16
N ALA A 47 -4.12 0.27 5.47
CA ALA A 47 -3.48 -0.89 4.84
C ALA A 47 -3.69 -2.12 5.70
N LYS A 48 -3.81 -3.27 5.03
CA LYS A 48 -4.00 -4.56 5.70
C LYS A 48 -3.09 -5.61 5.11
N LEU A 49 -2.62 -6.50 5.97
CA LEU A 49 -1.81 -7.64 5.58
C LEU A 49 -2.53 -8.91 5.99
N SER A 50 -2.33 -9.99 5.22
CA SER A 50 -2.89 -11.28 5.62
C SER A 50 -2.13 -11.81 6.83
N THR A 51 -2.76 -12.73 7.56
CA THR A 51 -2.12 -13.37 8.71
C THR A 51 -0.83 -14.06 8.29
N GLU A 52 -0.82 -14.68 7.12
CA GLU A 52 0.36 -15.35 6.61
C GLU A 52 1.51 -14.36 6.40
N THR A 53 1.21 -13.20 5.78
CA THR A 53 2.23 -12.17 5.57
C THR A 53 2.75 -11.63 6.90
N GLU A 54 1.85 -11.40 7.86
CA GLU A 54 2.27 -10.94 9.18
C GLU A 54 3.21 -11.92 9.85
N ASN A 55 2.90 -13.20 9.75
CA ASN A 55 3.76 -14.23 10.35
C ASN A 55 5.12 -14.28 9.68
N GLN A 56 5.16 -14.14 8.37
CA GLN A 56 6.42 -14.14 7.64
C GLN A 56 7.28 -12.95 8.02
N LEU A 57 6.67 -11.77 8.18
CA LEU A 57 7.40 -10.58 8.59
C LEU A 57 7.93 -10.71 10.00
N LYS A 58 7.14 -11.28 10.91
CA LYS A 58 7.60 -11.53 12.28
C LYS A 58 8.77 -12.49 12.30
N ASP A 59 8.73 -13.52 11.48
CA ASP A 59 9.83 -14.48 11.40
C ASP A 59 11.12 -13.84 10.91
N LEU A 60 10.99 -12.80 10.09
CA LEU A 60 12.14 -12.05 9.61
C LEU A 60 12.61 -10.97 10.57
N GLY A 61 11.89 -10.78 11.68
CA GLY A 61 12.27 -9.82 12.70
C GLY A 61 11.66 -8.43 12.55
N TYR A 62 10.66 -8.28 11.70
CA TYR A 62 10.03 -6.98 11.49
C TYR A 62 8.85 -6.78 12.45
N ASP A 63 8.64 -5.53 12.82
CA ASP A 63 7.50 -5.12 13.62
C ASP A 63 6.33 -4.82 12.67
N ILE A 64 5.24 -5.53 12.83
CA ILE A 64 4.09 -5.41 11.92
C ILE A 64 3.53 -4.00 11.92
N ASP A 65 3.38 -3.38 13.07
CA ASP A 65 2.83 -2.03 13.16
C ASP A 65 3.71 -1.03 12.43
N GLU A 66 5.01 -1.22 12.50
CA GLU A 66 5.97 -0.36 11.83
C GLU A 66 5.89 -0.53 10.31
N VAL A 67 5.76 -1.77 9.85
CA VAL A 67 5.61 -2.06 8.43
C VAL A 67 4.34 -1.42 7.89
N ILE A 68 3.23 -1.61 8.58
CA ILE A 68 1.96 -1.04 8.16
C ILE A 68 2.02 0.49 8.14
N ALA A 69 2.62 1.09 9.15
CA ALA A 69 2.74 2.54 9.21
C ALA A 69 3.57 3.08 8.03
N GLN A 70 4.66 2.41 7.71
CA GLN A 70 5.49 2.84 6.58
C GLN A 70 4.77 2.65 5.25
N LEU A 71 4.06 1.53 5.11
CA LEU A 71 3.28 1.25 3.91
C LEU A 71 2.21 2.34 3.70
N GLN A 72 1.49 2.69 4.76
CA GLN A 72 0.48 3.73 4.68
C GLN A 72 1.10 5.09 4.35
N ARG A 73 2.26 5.38 4.89
CA ARG A 73 2.95 6.64 4.59
C ARG A 73 3.31 6.71 3.11
N ASN A 74 3.84 5.62 2.56
CA ASN A 74 4.15 5.58 1.13
C ASN A 74 2.91 5.82 0.28
N LEU A 75 1.79 5.20 0.67
CA LEU A 75 0.54 5.38 -0.06
C LEU A 75 0.04 6.82 0.00
N ILE A 76 0.12 7.43 1.17
CA ILE A 76 -0.34 8.80 1.36
C ILE A 76 0.53 9.78 0.56
N GLN A 77 1.83 9.58 0.57
CA GLN A 77 2.76 10.48 -0.10
C GLN A 77 2.86 10.23 -1.60
N GLY A 78 2.28 9.14 -2.09
CA GLY A 78 2.40 8.79 -3.50
C GLY A 78 3.76 8.22 -3.85
N ASP A 79 4.51 7.74 -2.87
CA ASP A 79 5.81 7.12 -3.08
C ASP A 79 5.61 5.65 -3.42
N LEU A 80 5.24 5.40 -4.67
CA LEU A 80 4.85 4.07 -5.12
C LEU A 80 4.99 3.97 -6.63
N ASN A 81 4.98 2.75 -7.13
CA ASN A 81 5.03 2.46 -8.55
C ASN A 81 3.63 2.05 -9.03
N LEU A 82 3.19 2.60 -10.14
CA LEU A 82 1.90 2.28 -10.72
C LEU A 82 2.09 1.39 -11.92
N PRO A 83 1.13 0.47 -12.18
CA PRO A 83 1.21 -0.35 -13.38
C PRO A 83 1.01 0.49 -14.62
N GLU A 84 1.43 -0.06 -15.76
CA GLU A 84 1.25 0.60 -17.03
C GLU A 84 -0.23 0.87 -17.28
N GLY A 85 -0.54 2.07 -17.73
CA GLY A 85 -1.92 2.48 -17.97
C GLY A 85 -2.57 3.19 -16.81
N LEU A 86 -2.02 3.09 -15.61
CA LEU A 86 -2.50 3.85 -14.46
C LEU A 86 -1.58 5.05 -14.24
N LYS A 87 -2.17 6.21 -14.09
CA LYS A 87 -1.41 7.43 -13.86
C LYS A 87 -1.60 7.91 -12.45
N LYS A 88 -0.59 8.59 -11.93
CA LYS A 88 -0.67 9.14 -10.59
C LYS A 88 -1.85 10.09 -10.44
N GLU A 89 -2.22 10.78 -11.48
CA GLU A 89 -3.37 11.68 -11.42
C GLU A 89 -4.67 10.94 -11.14
N SER A 90 -4.78 9.70 -11.65
CA SER A 90 -5.95 8.89 -11.34
C SER A 90 -5.97 8.44 -9.91
N PHE A 91 -4.80 8.35 -9.31
CA PHE A 91 -4.64 7.86 -7.95
C PHE A 91 -4.75 8.99 -6.93
N ILE A 92 -4.20 10.15 -7.27
CA ILE A 92 -4.18 11.32 -6.39
C ILE A 92 -5.17 12.35 -6.91
N ASP A 93 -6.23 11.93 -7.43
CA ASP A 93 -7.15 12.84 -8.07
C ASP A 93 -7.71 13.90 -7.13
N ASP A 94 -7.89 15.02 -7.65
CA ASP A 94 -8.48 16.14 -6.93
C ASP A 94 -9.80 16.57 -7.54
#